data_bea20481c4a60b51ec308c032fd3afd0
#
_entry.id   bea20481c4a60b51ec308c032fd3afd0
#
_cell.length_a   1.000
_cell.length_b   1.000
_cell.length_c   1.000
_cell.angle_alpha   90.00
_cell.angle_beta   90.00
_cell.angle_gamma   90.00
#
_symmetry.space_group_name_H-M   'P 1'
#
loop_
_entity.id
_entity.type
_entity.pdbx_description
1 polymer ?
#
loop_
_entity_poly.entity_id
_entity_poly.type
_entity_poly.pdbx_seq_one_letter_code
_entity_poly.pdbx_strand_id
1 'polypeptide(L)'
;MSNYIYSAPTGDGWLNLARDGYFLENNKKGDVILYFYVNKNAVIIGRNQNAWKECNIANMDADGVQLVRRHSGGGAVFHDNGNLNFSFITDEKHYDLNRQMRVILNAVSKLGLKAELSGRNDITVDGKKFSGNAFSLAKGNRSHHGTILVNADLTKLSNYLCVSKEKMRSKGIDSVRARVCNLCELSSGLTVEAMRRLVIESFIEEYGAASEYVFDGTALAEVEERRERLASWEWRFGKTPQFDFETDKRFSFGDTQIYFNLRDGVIRETKVYSDCLDTELTTEIENALTGARFRKEEIKAALSKMKDQSIAAELAEHFCLLDI
;
A
#
# COMPACT_ATOMS: atom_id res chain seq x y z
N MET A 1 24.08 -11.78 11.43
CA MET A 1 22.98 -11.80 10.48
C MET A 1 22.07 -12.93 10.89
N SER A 2 20.89 -12.62 11.39
CA SER A 2 19.93 -13.63 11.84
C SER A 2 18.67 -13.52 11.02
N ASN A 3 18.07 -14.66 10.70
CA ASN A 3 16.82 -14.70 9.96
C ASN A 3 15.70 -15.11 10.92
N TYR A 4 14.60 -14.39 10.87
CA TYR A 4 13.44 -14.65 11.71
C TYR A 4 12.19 -14.81 10.89
N ILE A 5 11.29 -15.65 11.39
CA ILE A 5 9.94 -15.81 10.84
C ILE A 5 8.94 -15.54 11.96
N TYR A 6 7.91 -14.75 11.63
CA TYR A 6 6.78 -14.53 12.53
C TYR A 6 5.47 -14.66 11.78
N SER A 7 4.52 -15.37 12.35
CA SER A 7 3.16 -15.49 11.84
C SER A 7 2.17 -14.93 12.85
N ALA A 8 1.43 -13.89 12.47
CA ALA A 8 0.45 -13.28 13.35
C ALA A 8 -0.68 -14.26 13.71
N PRO A 9 -1.04 -14.37 14.99
CA PRO A 9 -2.12 -15.28 15.44
C PRO A 9 -3.52 -14.66 15.31
N THR A 10 -3.65 -13.44 14.76
CA THR A 10 -4.89 -12.67 14.75
C THR A 10 -5.28 -12.19 13.35
N GLY A 11 -6.60 -11.98 13.15
CA GLY A 11 -7.15 -11.34 11.95
C GLY A 11 -7.39 -9.82 12.09
N ASP A 12 -6.98 -9.19 13.19
CA ASP A 12 -7.11 -7.75 13.40
C ASP A 12 -6.13 -6.98 12.51
N GLY A 13 -6.67 -6.24 11.52
CA GLY A 13 -5.88 -5.50 10.55
C GLY A 13 -5.05 -4.38 11.17
N TRP A 14 -5.55 -3.67 12.17
CA TRP A 14 -4.79 -2.63 12.88
C TRP A 14 -3.61 -3.23 13.64
N LEU A 15 -3.83 -4.34 14.37
CA LEU A 15 -2.78 -5.00 15.13
C LEU A 15 -1.71 -5.61 14.20
N ASN A 16 -2.12 -6.18 13.07
CA ASN A 16 -1.18 -6.75 12.11
C ASN A 16 -0.31 -5.66 11.46
N LEU A 17 -0.88 -4.51 11.09
CA LEU A 17 -0.09 -3.40 10.56
C LEU A 17 0.72 -2.68 11.65
N ALA A 18 0.28 -2.70 12.91
CA ALA A 18 1.07 -2.22 14.03
C ALA A 18 2.35 -3.05 14.22
N ARG A 19 2.26 -4.38 14.09
CA ARG A 19 3.43 -5.28 14.11
C ARG A 19 4.38 -5.03 12.93
N ASP A 20 3.82 -4.86 11.72
CA ASP A 20 4.62 -4.55 10.53
C ASP A 20 5.43 -3.25 10.73
N GLY A 21 4.76 -2.20 11.22
CA GLY A 21 5.41 -0.93 11.56
C GLY A 21 6.43 -1.06 12.71
N TYR A 22 6.16 -1.88 13.73
CA TYR A 22 7.09 -2.18 14.81
C TYR A 22 8.35 -2.85 14.27
N PHE A 23 8.21 -3.89 13.46
CA PHE A 23 9.34 -4.57 12.83
C PHE A 23 10.18 -3.62 11.98
N LEU A 24 9.53 -2.79 11.16
CA LEU A 24 10.22 -1.84 10.30
C LEU A 24 11.06 -0.84 11.11
N GLU A 25 10.54 -0.32 12.23
CA GLU A 25 11.25 0.69 13.01
C GLU A 25 12.28 0.11 14.00
N ASN A 26 12.12 -1.14 14.44
CA ASN A 26 12.94 -1.74 15.49
C ASN A 26 13.80 -2.93 15.01
N ASN A 27 13.85 -3.20 13.69
CA ASN A 27 14.70 -4.25 13.15
C ASN A 27 16.17 -3.97 13.47
N LYS A 28 16.87 -5.01 13.90
CA LYS A 28 18.29 -4.92 14.21
C LYS A 28 19.12 -4.99 12.93
N LYS A 29 20.23 -4.27 12.92
CA LYS A 29 21.14 -4.22 11.78
C LYS A 29 21.67 -5.64 11.45
N GLY A 30 21.50 -6.04 10.21
CA GLY A 30 21.89 -7.35 9.70
C GLY A 30 20.83 -8.44 9.86
N ASP A 31 19.71 -8.18 10.55
CA ASP A 31 18.63 -9.15 10.67
C ASP A 31 17.63 -9.05 9.50
N VAL A 32 17.07 -10.20 9.13
CA VAL A 32 16.00 -10.30 8.13
C VAL A 32 14.78 -10.95 8.80
N ILE A 33 13.65 -10.27 8.78
CA ILE A 33 12.40 -10.78 9.31
C ILE A 33 11.44 -11.05 8.15
N LEU A 34 10.92 -12.28 8.09
CA LEU A 34 9.78 -12.63 7.25
C LEU A 34 8.54 -12.71 8.12
N TYR A 35 7.64 -11.76 7.94
CA TYR A 35 6.41 -11.64 8.69
C TYR A 35 5.20 -12.03 7.85
N PHE A 36 4.31 -12.86 8.41
CA PHE A 36 3.05 -13.26 7.79
C PHE A 36 1.85 -12.83 8.62
N TYR A 37 0.78 -12.44 7.94
CA TYR A 37 -0.49 -12.16 8.57
C TYR A 37 -1.67 -12.34 7.60
N VAL A 38 -2.84 -12.57 8.15
CA VAL A 38 -4.13 -12.60 7.45
C VAL A 38 -5.05 -11.60 8.12
N ASN A 39 -5.59 -10.65 7.37
CA ASN A 39 -6.61 -9.74 7.89
C ASN A 39 -7.98 -10.33 7.59
N LYS A 40 -8.83 -10.40 8.59
CA LYS A 40 -10.12 -11.12 8.53
C LYS A 40 -11.19 -10.24 7.93
N ASN A 41 -11.28 -9.35 7.38
CA ASN A 41 -12.32 -8.47 6.84
C ASN A 41 -11.89 -7.00 6.95
N ALA A 42 -11.00 -6.59 6.06
CA ALA A 42 -10.43 -5.26 6.13
C ALA A 42 -10.22 -4.64 4.75
N VAL A 43 -10.51 -3.35 4.62
CA VAL A 43 -10.02 -2.52 3.53
C VAL A 43 -8.73 -1.84 3.98
N ILE A 44 -7.66 -2.05 3.22
CA ILE A 44 -6.35 -1.44 3.48
C ILE A 44 -6.11 -0.34 2.45
N ILE A 45 -6.06 0.90 2.90
CA ILE A 45 -5.75 2.06 2.05
C ILE A 45 -4.28 2.47 2.19
N GLY A 46 -3.73 3.05 1.13
CA GLY A 46 -2.40 3.65 1.14
C GLY A 46 -2.34 4.88 2.04
N ARG A 47 -1.11 5.23 2.48
CA ARG A 47 -0.86 6.33 3.43
C ARG A 47 -1.56 7.63 3.02
N ASN A 48 -1.50 7.97 1.74
CA ASN A 48 -1.93 9.26 1.20
C ASN A 48 -3.26 9.19 0.42
N GLN A 49 -4.03 8.10 0.56
CA GLN A 49 -5.34 8.00 -0.08
C GLN A 49 -6.43 8.71 0.74
N ASN A 50 -7.38 9.31 0.02
CA ASN A 50 -8.59 9.88 0.62
C ASN A 50 -9.59 8.77 0.92
N ALA A 51 -9.74 8.40 2.20
CA ALA A 51 -10.62 7.32 2.63
C ALA A 51 -12.07 7.51 2.16
N TRP A 52 -12.59 8.75 2.18
CA TRP A 52 -13.95 9.06 1.79
C TRP A 52 -14.23 8.90 0.29
N LYS A 53 -13.20 9.11 -0.55
CA LYS A 53 -13.31 8.93 -2.01
C LYS A 53 -12.99 7.51 -2.46
N GLU A 54 -12.13 6.81 -1.73
CA GLU A 54 -11.69 5.46 -2.09
C GLU A 54 -12.58 4.36 -1.54
N CYS A 55 -13.34 4.62 -0.45
CA CYS A 55 -14.08 3.61 0.29
C CYS A 55 -15.56 3.94 0.44
N ASN A 56 -16.41 2.92 0.34
CA ASN A 56 -17.80 3.00 0.75
C ASN A 56 -17.91 2.76 2.26
N ILE A 57 -17.72 3.83 3.04
CA ILE A 57 -17.67 3.74 4.51
C ILE A 57 -18.98 3.20 5.08
N ALA A 58 -20.15 3.58 4.53
CA ALA A 58 -21.44 3.11 5.01
C ALA A 58 -21.59 1.58 4.90
N ASN A 59 -21.19 0.99 3.76
CA ASN A 59 -21.21 -0.46 3.60
C ASN A 59 -20.20 -1.15 4.50
N MET A 60 -19.02 -0.53 4.69
CA MET A 60 -18.00 -1.08 5.57
C MET A 60 -18.47 -1.13 7.03
N ASP A 61 -19.10 -0.06 7.51
CA ASP A 61 -19.63 0.00 8.89
C ASP A 61 -20.78 -1.02 9.07
N ALA A 62 -21.68 -1.15 8.10
CA ALA A 62 -22.78 -2.11 8.15
C ALA A 62 -22.29 -3.58 8.21
N ASP A 63 -21.20 -3.91 7.52
CA ASP A 63 -20.66 -5.27 7.42
C ASP A 63 -19.50 -5.53 8.41
N GLY A 64 -19.17 -4.57 9.28
CA GLY A 64 -18.08 -4.68 10.27
C GLY A 64 -16.70 -4.80 9.61
N VAL A 65 -16.49 -4.14 8.47
CA VAL A 65 -15.21 -4.14 7.75
C VAL A 65 -14.27 -3.11 8.34
N GLN A 66 -13.08 -3.52 8.75
CA GLN A 66 -12.07 -2.60 9.27
C GLN A 66 -11.51 -1.70 8.17
N LEU A 67 -11.52 -0.38 8.37
CA LEU A 67 -10.72 0.53 7.57
C LEU A 67 -9.34 0.68 8.20
N VAL A 68 -8.30 0.30 7.46
CA VAL A 68 -6.92 0.33 7.92
C VAL A 68 -6.08 1.15 6.95
N ARG A 69 -5.40 2.18 7.45
CA ARG A 69 -4.45 2.96 6.64
C ARG A 69 -3.03 2.47 6.92
N ARG A 70 -2.35 1.97 5.88
CA ARG A 70 -0.95 1.52 6.01
C ARG A 70 0.04 2.68 5.90
N HIS A 71 1.29 2.44 6.32
CA HIS A 71 2.38 3.42 6.24
C HIS A 71 2.95 3.58 4.82
N SER A 72 2.80 2.56 3.97
CA SER A 72 3.27 2.60 2.58
C SER A 72 2.27 3.28 1.64
N GLY A 73 2.73 3.68 0.46
CA GLY A 73 1.90 4.16 -0.63
C GLY A 73 1.12 3.05 -1.34
N GLY A 74 0.55 3.36 -2.49
CA GLY A 74 -0.24 2.45 -3.32
C GLY A 74 -1.75 2.56 -3.09
N GLY A 75 -2.53 1.84 -3.91
CA GLY A 75 -3.99 1.86 -3.92
C GLY A 75 -4.66 1.09 -2.79
N ALA A 76 -5.99 1.19 -2.73
CA ALA A 76 -6.82 0.47 -1.78
C ALA A 76 -7.01 -1.00 -2.19
N VAL A 77 -7.03 -1.89 -1.20
CA VAL A 77 -7.24 -3.33 -1.38
C VAL A 77 -8.19 -3.86 -0.31
N PHE A 78 -8.88 -4.95 -0.63
CA PHE A 78 -9.71 -5.69 0.34
C PHE A 78 -8.99 -6.98 0.74
N HIS A 79 -8.96 -7.27 2.03
CA HIS A 79 -8.38 -8.47 2.61
C HIS A 79 -9.43 -9.29 3.35
N ASP A 80 -9.40 -10.59 3.14
CA ASP A 80 -10.16 -11.60 3.86
C ASP A 80 -9.28 -12.80 4.24
N ASN A 81 -9.90 -13.86 4.75
CA ASN A 81 -9.19 -15.08 5.16
C ASN A 81 -8.49 -15.83 4.00
N GLY A 82 -8.82 -15.53 2.77
CA GLY A 82 -8.22 -16.11 1.56
C GLY A 82 -7.01 -15.35 1.03
N ASN A 83 -6.67 -14.20 1.64
CA ASN A 83 -5.53 -13.39 1.29
C ASN A 83 -4.40 -13.54 2.32
N LEU A 84 -3.27 -14.11 1.91
CA LEU A 84 -2.05 -14.13 2.72
C LEU A 84 -1.25 -12.86 2.50
N ASN A 85 -0.87 -12.18 3.58
CA ASN A 85 0.07 -11.07 3.51
C ASN A 85 1.44 -11.53 3.98
N PHE A 86 2.48 -11.00 3.33
CA PHE A 86 3.86 -11.17 3.75
C PHE A 86 4.56 -9.81 3.86
N SER A 87 5.58 -9.75 4.69
CA SER A 87 6.47 -8.59 4.79
C SER A 87 7.90 -9.05 5.02
N PHE A 88 8.83 -8.63 4.17
CA PHE A 88 10.27 -8.76 4.39
C PHE A 88 10.77 -7.47 5.01
N ILE A 89 11.38 -7.55 6.17
CA ILE A 89 11.96 -6.38 6.85
C ILE A 89 13.47 -6.62 7.03
N THR A 90 14.28 -5.64 6.65
CA THR A 90 15.72 -5.66 6.82
C THR A 90 16.29 -4.25 6.87
N ASP A 91 17.53 -4.08 7.29
CA ASP A 91 18.21 -2.79 7.17
C ASP A 91 18.53 -2.45 5.70
N GLU A 92 18.71 -1.17 5.41
CA GLU A 92 18.92 -0.67 4.05
C GLU A 92 20.13 -1.28 3.36
N LYS A 93 21.20 -1.61 4.11
CA LYS A 93 22.43 -2.19 3.56
C LYS A 93 22.22 -3.62 3.03
N HIS A 94 21.32 -4.38 3.65
CA HIS A 94 21.05 -5.78 3.31
C HIS A 94 19.76 -5.95 2.50
N TYR A 95 19.13 -4.83 2.11
CA TYR A 95 17.92 -4.85 1.31
C TYR A 95 18.21 -5.29 -0.12
N ASP A 96 17.64 -6.40 -0.53
CA ASP A 96 17.70 -6.94 -1.90
C ASP A 96 16.32 -7.37 -2.36
N LEU A 97 15.65 -6.48 -3.10
CA LEU A 97 14.31 -6.71 -3.60
C LEU A 97 14.24 -7.93 -4.54
N ASN A 98 15.25 -8.13 -5.39
CA ASN A 98 15.26 -9.26 -6.31
C ASN A 98 15.31 -10.59 -5.55
N ARG A 99 16.07 -10.64 -4.47
CA ARG A 99 16.16 -11.81 -3.58
C ARG A 99 14.83 -12.09 -2.89
N GLN A 100 14.18 -11.05 -2.37
CA GLN A 100 12.85 -11.16 -1.75
C GLN A 100 11.78 -11.61 -2.74
N MET A 101 11.82 -11.07 -3.97
CA MET A 101 10.91 -11.49 -5.04
C MET A 101 11.15 -12.95 -5.45
N ARG A 102 12.41 -13.41 -5.51
CA ARG A 102 12.72 -14.83 -5.79
C ARG A 102 12.07 -15.77 -4.79
N VAL A 103 12.01 -15.40 -3.50
CA VAL A 103 11.31 -16.22 -2.48
C VAL A 103 9.86 -16.46 -2.89
N ILE A 104 9.15 -15.42 -3.31
CA ILE A 104 7.73 -15.55 -3.71
C ILE A 104 7.59 -16.32 -5.02
N LEU A 105 8.43 -16.01 -6.02
CA LEU A 105 8.41 -16.70 -7.32
C LEU A 105 8.72 -18.21 -7.16
N ASN A 106 9.73 -18.55 -6.35
CA ASN A 106 10.11 -19.94 -6.07
C ASN A 106 8.98 -20.68 -5.32
N ALA A 107 8.35 -20.05 -4.35
CA ALA A 107 7.21 -20.63 -3.64
C ALA A 107 6.06 -20.99 -4.61
N VAL A 108 5.75 -20.10 -5.56
CA VAL A 108 4.71 -20.35 -6.56
C VAL A 108 5.16 -21.41 -7.58
N SER A 109 6.45 -21.45 -7.94
CA SER A 109 6.98 -22.47 -8.84
C SER A 109 6.86 -23.89 -8.29
N LYS A 110 6.91 -24.07 -6.96
CA LYS A 110 6.67 -25.35 -6.28
C LYS A 110 5.25 -25.88 -6.48
N LEU A 111 4.30 -25.01 -6.89
CA LEU A 111 2.95 -25.39 -7.31
C LEU A 111 2.88 -25.83 -8.79
N GLY A 112 4.00 -25.83 -9.51
CA GLY A 112 4.03 -26.05 -10.96
C GLY A 112 3.60 -24.83 -11.79
N LEU A 113 3.48 -23.64 -11.17
CA LEU A 113 3.03 -22.42 -11.83
C LEU A 113 4.22 -21.52 -12.18
N LYS A 114 4.15 -20.84 -13.34
CA LYS A 114 5.15 -19.87 -13.76
C LYS A 114 4.69 -18.46 -13.41
N ALA A 115 5.26 -17.89 -12.35
CA ALA A 115 4.99 -16.53 -11.93
C ALA A 115 6.02 -15.55 -12.50
N GLU A 116 5.56 -14.34 -12.84
CA GLU A 116 6.38 -13.28 -13.43
C GLU A 116 6.08 -11.92 -12.78
N LEU A 117 7.13 -11.08 -12.68
CA LEU A 117 6.95 -9.69 -12.27
C LEU A 117 6.29 -8.90 -13.41
N SER A 118 5.32 -8.06 -13.09
CA SER A 118 4.58 -7.26 -14.06
C SER A 118 4.39 -5.82 -13.59
N GLY A 119 4.63 -4.88 -14.47
CA GLY A 119 4.48 -3.47 -14.15
C GLY A 119 5.42 -3.01 -13.04
N ARG A 120 4.91 -2.13 -12.16
CA ARG A 120 5.70 -1.52 -11.08
C ARG A 120 5.82 -2.40 -9.84
N ASN A 121 4.78 -3.18 -9.54
CA ASN A 121 4.66 -3.85 -8.25
C ASN A 121 3.71 -5.05 -8.24
N ASP A 122 3.39 -5.65 -9.39
CA ASP A 122 2.51 -6.80 -9.49
C ASP A 122 3.29 -8.08 -9.75
N ILE A 123 2.78 -9.22 -9.25
CA ILE A 123 3.21 -10.55 -9.66
C ILE A 123 2.03 -11.27 -10.29
N THR A 124 2.27 -11.87 -11.46
CA THR A 124 1.24 -12.47 -12.28
C THR A 124 1.55 -13.94 -12.58
N VAL A 125 0.50 -14.74 -12.83
CA VAL A 125 0.55 -16.05 -13.48
C VAL A 125 -0.38 -15.97 -14.69
N ASP A 126 0.10 -16.35 -15.87
CA ASP A 126 -0.64 -16.28 -17.13
C ASP A 126 -1.25 -14.88 -17.38
N GLY A 127 -0.51 -13.82 -17.03
CA GLY A 127 -0.94 -12.44 -17.18
C GLY A 127 -1.98 -11.97 -16.17
N LYS A 128 -2.46 -12.83 -15.25
CA LYS A 128 -3.38 -12.46 -14.17
C LYS A 128 -2.64 -12.21 -12.86
N LYS A 129 -2.93 -11.08 -12.23
CA LYS A 129 -2.31 -10.69 -10.96
C LYS A 129 -2.85 -11.53 -9.80
N PHE A 130 -1.94 -12.13 -9.02
CA PHE A 130 -2.25 -12.77 -7.74
C PHE A 130 -1.58 -12.09 -6.55
N SER A 131 -0.62 -11.18 -6.80
CA SER A 131 0.10 -10.46 -5.75
C SER A 131 0.32 -9.00 -6.14
N GLY A 132 0.11 -8.10 -5.19
CA GLY A 132 0.48 -6.70 -5.27
C GLY A 132 1.46 -6.36 -4.15
N ASN A 133 2.46 -5.51 -4.46
CA ASN A 133 3.55 -5.22 -3.55
C ASN A 133 3.66 -3.72 -3.26
N ALA A 134 4.15 -3.37 -2.09
CA ALA A 134 4.47 -2.00 -1.71
C ALA A 134 5.71 -1.99 -0.79
N PHE A 135 6.28 -0.81 -0.62
CA PHE A 135 7.57 -0.64 0.03
C PHE A 135 7.48 0.48 1.06
N SER A 136 8.28 0.36 2.13
CA SER A 136 8.39 1.40 3.16
C SER A 136 9.83 1.52 3.64
N LEU A 137 10.19 2.72 4.12
CA LEU A 137 11.47 3.05 4.72
C LEU A 137 11.21 3.74 6.05
N ALA A 138 11.85 3.30 7.13
CA ALA A 138 11.87 4.01 8.39
C ALA A 138 13.12 3.66 9.20
N LYS A 139 13.73 4.66 9.83
CA LYS A 139 14.89 4.52 10.74
C LYS A 139 16.05 3.70 10.16
N GLY A 140 16.29 3.78 8.85
CA GLY A 140 17.35 3.04 8.16
C GLY A 140 17.03 1.58 7.87
N ASN A 141 15.79 1.16 8.10
CA ASN A 141 15.25 -0.14 7.72
C ASN A 141 14.28 -0.01 6.55
N ARG A 142 14.18 -1.05 5.74
CA ARG A 142 13.25 -1.17 4.61
C ARG A 142 12.32 -2.34 4.80
N SER A 143 11.07 -2.17 4.41
CA SER A 143 10.12 -3.27 4.23
C SER A 143 9.68 -3.39 2.77
N HIS A 144 9.55 -4.64 2.33
CA HIS A 144 8.83 -5.03 1.14
C HIS A 144 7.69 -5.91 1.60
N HIS A 145 6.46 -5.45 1.44
CA HIS A 145 5.30 -6.23 1.79
C HIS A 145 4.37 -6.42 0.60
N GLY A 146 3.63 -7.50 0.63
CA GLY A 146 2.72 -7.84 -0.44
C GLY A 146 1.59 -8.76 -0.01
N THR A 147 0.68 -8.95 -0.94
CA THR A 147 -0.46 -9.86 -0.83
C THR A 147 -0.23 -11.09 -1.67
N ILE A 148 -0.80 -12.23 -1.30
CA ILE A 148 -0.94 -13.42 -2.14
C ILE A 148 -2.41 -13.82 -2.11
N LEU A 149 -3.10 -13.65 -3.23
CA LEU A 149 -4.49 -14.10 -3.40
C LEU A 149 -4.50 -15.62 -3.53
N VAL A 150 -4.81 -16.31 -2.44
CA VAL A 150 -4.90 -17.77 -2.41
C VAL A 150 -6.32 -18.23 -2.73
N ASN A 151 -7.29 -17.74 -1.97
CA ASN A 151 -8.73 -18.03 -2.13
C ASN A 151 -9.57 -16.85 -1.60
N ALA A 152 -9.22 -15.63 -2.00
CA ALA A 152 -9.90 -14.40 -1.59
C ALA A 152 -11.24 -14.24 -2.31
N ASP A 153 -12.24 -13.67 -1.61
CA ASP A 153 -13.52 -13.31 -2.21
C ASP A 153 -13.40 -12.02 -3.04
N LEU A 154 -13.07 -12.18 -4.31
CA LEU A 154 -12.89 -11.05 -5.24
C LEU A 154 -14.19 -10.28 -5.53
N THR A 155 -15.36 -10.82 -5.12
CA THR A 155 -16.65 -10.14 -5.33
C THR A 155 -16.85 -8.99 -4.35
N LYS A 156 -16.30 -9.09 -3.15
CA LYS A 156 -16.44 -8.11 -2.08
C LYS A 156 -15.70 -6.80 -2.35
N LEU A 157 -14.66 -6.83 -3.16
CA LEU A 157 -13.86 -5.65 -3.48
C LEU A 157 -14.74 -4.48 -3.97
N SER A 158 -15.68 -4.75 -4.87
CA SER A 158 -16.57 -3.74 -5.45
C SER A 158 -17.62 -3.19 -4.48
N ASN A 159 -17.87 -3.86 -3.35
CA ASN A 159 -18.84 -3.41 -2.36
C ASN A 159 -18.25 -2.32 -1.46
N TYR A 160 -16.94 -2.36 -1.24
CA TYR A 160 -16.27 -1.51 -0.27
C TYR A 160 -15.34 -0.47 -0.89
N LEU A 161 -14.92 -0.66 -2.16
CA LEU A 161 -14.06 0.29 -2.85
C LEU A 161 -14.82 1.08 -3.91
N CYS A 162 -14.63 2.40 -3.88
CA CYS A 162 -15.14 3.30 -4.90
C CYS A 162 -14.14 3.31 -6.08
N VAL A 163 -14.56 2.84 -7.24
CA VAL A 163 -13.75 2.93 -8.45
C VAL A 163 -13.90 4.32 -9.03
N SER A 164 -12.80 5.06 -9.26
CA SER A 164 -12.86 6.38 -9.86
C SER A 164 -13.58 6.34 -11.22
N LYS A 165 -14.33 7.41 -11.56
CA LYS A 165 -15.05 7.51 -12.83
C LYS A 165 -14.13 7.34 -14.05
N GLU A 166 -12.85 7.73 -13.94
CA GLU A 166 -11.85 7.53 -15.00
C GLU A 166 -11.42 6.07 -15.12
N LYS A 167 -11.22 5.36 -14.00
CA LYS A 167 -10.98 3.90 -14.02
C LYS A 167 -12.16 3.14 -14.61
N MET A 168 -13.39 3.59 -14.34
CA MET A 168 -14.60 3.01 -14.95
C MET A 168 -14.72 3.31 -16.44
N ARG A 169 -14.39 4.54 -16.87
CA ARG A 169 -14.43 4.92 -18.30
C ARG A 169 -13.34 4.23 -19.13
N SER A 170 -12.13 4.04 -18.57
CA SER A 170 -11.01 3.47 -19.31
C SER A 170 -10.98 1.94 -19.33
N LYS A 171 -11.62 1.25 -18.39
CA LYS A 171 -11.40 -0.21 -18.20
C LYS A 171 -12.63 -1.05 -17.85
N GLY A 172 -13.76 -0.46 -17.43
CA GLY A 172 -14.94 -1.21 -16.96
C GLY A 172 -14.68 -2.08 -15.70
N ILE A 173 -15.71 -2.37 -14.91
CA ILE A 173 -15.59 -3.19 -13.68
C ILE A 173 -15.14 -4.62 -14.01
N ASP A 174 -15.65 -5.20 -15.08
CA ASP A 174 -15.30 -6.56 -15.51
C ASP A 174 -13.85 -6.71 -15.93
N SER A 175 -13.22 -5.64 -16.48
CA SER A 175 -11.81 -5.68 -16.87
C SER A 175 -10.85 -5.61 -15.69
N VAL A 176 -11.28 -5.11 -14.53
CA VAL A 176 -10.47 -5.13 -13.29
C VAL A 176 -10.50 -6.54 -12.69
N ARG A 177 -11.67 -7.19 -12.66
CA ARG A 177 -11.81 -8.59 -12.21
C ARG A 177 -11.08 -9.57 -13.13
N ALA A 178 -11.13 -9.38 -14.44
CA ALA A 178 -10.44 -10.24 -15.40
C ALA A 178 -8.90 -10.24 -15.28
N ARG A 179 -8.33 -9.29 -14.53
CA ARG A 179 -6.87 -9.15 -14.35
C ARG A 179 -6.33 -9.76 -13.07
N VAL A 180 -7.16 -10.22 -12.16
CA VAL A 180 -6.75 -10.85 -10.91
C VAL A 180 -7.18 -12.32 -10.90
N CYS A 181 -6.45 -13.15 -10.16
CA CYS A 181 -6.82 -14.56 -9.94
C CYS A 181 -6.43 -14.99 -8.54
N ASN A 182 -7.13 -15.99 -8.03
CA ASN A 182 -6.71 -16.75 -6.86
C ASN A 182 -5.80 -17.89 -7.30
N LEU A 183 -4.74 -18.17 -6.54
CA LEU A 183 -3.85 -19.31 -6.85
C LEU A 183 -4.55 -20.67 -6.71
N CYS A 184 -5.59 -20.79 -5.87
CA CYS A 184 -6.37 -22.02 -5.74
C CYS A 184 -7.16 -22.37 -7.02
N GLU A 185 -7.44 -21.41 -7.90
CA GLU A 185 -8.03 -21.66 -9.23
C GLU A 185 -7.07 -22.38 -10.17
N LEU A 186 -5.76 -22.18 -9.96
CA LEU A 186 -4.67 -22.74 -10.77
C LEU A 186 -4.03 -23.97 -10.12
N SER A 187 -4.11 -24.11 -8.78
CA SER A 187 -3.60 -25.24 -8.01
C SER A 187 -4.68 -25.70 -7.04
N SER A 188 -5.42 -26.74 -7.44
CA SER A 188 -6.57 -27.25 -6.67
C SER A 188 -6.18 -27.68 -5.27
N GLY A 189 -7.00 -27.30 -4.29
CA GLY A 189 -6.78 -27.62 -2.87
C GLY A 189 -5.73 -26.76 -2.17
N LEU A 190 -5.16 -25.75 -2.83
CA LEU A 190 -4.23 -24.83 -2.20
C LEU A 190 -4.94 -24.03 -1.09
N THR A 191 -4.36 -24.05 0.10
CA THR A 191 -4.81 -23.27 1.26
C THR A 191 -3.82 -22.16 1.61
N VAL A 192 -4.26 -21.15 2.34
CA VAL A 192 -3.39 -20.06 2.85
C VAL A 192 -2.23 -20.64 3.68
N GLU A 193 -2.51 -21.65 4.49
CA GLU A 193 -1.51 -22.32 5.30
C GLU A 193 -0.48 -23.08 4.44
N ALA A 194 -0.92 -23.77 3.39
CA ALA A 194 -0.03 -24.46 2.46
C ALA A 194 0.86 -23.45 1.73
N MET A 195 0.28 -22.36 1.24
CA MET A 195 1.04 -21.29 0.57
C MET A 195 2.08 -20.66 1.53
N ARG A 196 1.71 -20.38 2.78
CA ARG A 196 2.62 -19.87 3.80
C ARG A 196 3.83 -20.80 3.99
N ARG A 197 3.61 -22.12 4.08
CA ARG A 197 4.70 -23.11 4.20
C ARG A 197 5.64 -23.08 3.00
N LEU A 198 5.12 -22.99 1.78
CA LEU A 198 5.94 -22.89 0.58
C LEU A 198 6.80 -21.61 0.55
N VAL A 199 6.26 -20.49 1.03
CA VAL A 199 7.04 -19.24 1.15
C VAL A 199 8.11 -19.38 2.23
N ILE A 200 7.84 -20.01 3.38
CA ILE A 200 8.83 -20.30 4.42
C ILE A 200 9.95 -21.19 3.89
N GLU A 201 9.63 -22.28 3.20
CA GLU A 201 10.65 -23.17 2.59
C GLU A 201 11.54 -22.38 1.61
N SER A 202 10.94 -21.61 0.71
CA SER A 202 11.68 -20.79 -0.25
C SER A 202 12.51 -19.68 0.42
N PHE A 203 12.04 -19.15 1.54
CA PHE A 203 12.82 -18.21 2.36
C PHE A 203 14.05 -18.87 2.96
N ILE A 204 13.91 -20.08 3.52
CA ILE A 204 15.03 -20.82 4.09
C ILE A 204 16.03 -21.22 3.01
N GLU A 205 15.58 -21.59 1.81
CA GLU A 205 16.45 -21.85 0.66
C GLU A 205 17.27 -20.63 0.24
N GLU A 206 16.69 -19.43 0.26
CA GLU A 206 17.35 -18.19 -0.16
C GLU A 206 18.19 -17.56 0.95
N TYR A 207 17.72 -17.58 2.20
CA TYR A 207 18.33 -16.82 3.31
C TYR A 207 19.08 -17.70 4.31
N GLY A 208 18.87 -19.02 4.28
CA GLY A 208 19.39 -19.98 5.25
C GLY A 208 18.44 -20.19 6.42
N ALA A 209 18.88 -20.93 7.43
CA ALA A 209 18.09 -21.26 8.60
C ALA A 209 17.50 -20.00 9.28
N ALA A 210 16.28 -20.13 9.75
CA ALA A 210 15.55 -19.06 10.43
C ALA A 210 14.99 -19.55 11.75
N SER A 211 14.89 -18.65 12.74
CA SER A 211 14.28 -18.88 14.03
C SER A 211 12.90 -18.20 14.12
N GLU A 212 12.06 -18.66 15.00
CA GLU A 212 10.83 -17.95 15.31
C GLU A 212 11.14 -16.62 16.01
N TYR A 213 10.51 -15.53 15.59
CA TYR A 213 10.62 -14.26 16.29
C TYR A 213 9.69 -14.23 17.49
N VAL A 214 10.21 -13.82 18.65
CA VAL A 214 9.44 -13.74 19.89
C VAL A 214 9.39 -12.30 20.38
N PHE A 215 8.19 -11.77 20.57
CA PHE A 215 7.98 -10.45 21.18
C PHE A 215 8.19 -10.54 22.70
N ASP A 216 8.97 -9.63 23.26
CA ASP A 216 9.01 -9.41 24.70
C ASP A 216 7.87 -8.49 25.16
N GLY A 217 7.72 -8.31 26.48
CA GLY A 217 6.62 -7.53 27.04
C GLY A 217 6.65 -6.05 26.64
N THR A 218 7.84 -5.47 26.48
CA THR A 218 8.02 -4.07 26.03
C THR A 218 7.59 -3.90 24.58
N ALA A 219 8.02 -4.82 23.73
CA ALA A 219 7.64 -4.83 22.33
C ALA A 219 6.14 -5.01 22.12
N LEU A 220 5.49 -5.87 22.93
CA LEU A 220 4.03 -6.02 22.89
C LEU A 220 3.29 -4.75 23.30
N ALA A 221 3.76 -4.03 24.31
CA ALA A 221 3.17 -2.75 24.72
C ALA A 221 3.30 -1.67 23.62
N GLU A 222 4.46 -1.56 22.97
CA GLU A 222 4.65 -0.65 21.85
C GLU A 222 3.75 -1.02 20.65
N VAL A 223 3.57 -2.30 20.38
CA VAL A 223 2.69 -2.76 19.29
C VAL A 223 1.23 -2.38 19.60
N GLU A 224 0.78 -2.50 20.84
CA GLU A 224 -0.59 -2.11 21.20
C GLU A 224 -0.82 -0.61 21.11
N GLU A 225 0.12 0.21 21.57
CA GLU A 225 0.06 1.68 21.40
C GLU A 225 -0.04 2.07 19.91
N ARG A 226 0.75 1.39 19.04
CA ARG A 226 0.67 1.60 17.59
C ARG A 226 -0.68 1.18 17.02
N ARG A 227 -1.24 0.05 17.51
CA ARG A 227 -2.58 -0.41 17.11
C ARG A 227 -3.64 0.64 17.42
N GLU A 228 -3.65 1.18 18.65
CA GLU A 228 -4.59 2.24 19.04
C GLU A 228 -4.48 3.46 18.13
N ARG A 229 -3.25 3.90 17.82
CA ARG A 229 -3.03 5.00 16.86
C ARG A 229 -3.57 4.68 15.48
N LEU A 230 -3.31 3.47 14.95
CA LEU A 230 -3.79 3.06 13.62
C LEU A 230 -5.31 2.91 13.57
N ALA A 231 -5.94 2.57 14.69
CA ALA A 231 -7.40 2.48 14.82
C ALA A 231 -8.06 3.85 15.04
N SER A 232 -7.30 4.89 15.37
CA SER A 232 -7.85 6.22 15.65
C SER A 232 -8.53 6.84 14.42
N TRP A 233 -9.49 7.72 14.67
CA TRP A 233 -10.16 8.48 13.62
C TRP A 233 -9.17 9.34 12.85
N GLU A 234 -8.27 10.01 13.56
CA GLU A 234 -7.27 10.93 13.00
C GLU A 234 -6.36 10.23 12.00
N TRP A 235 -5.94 9.00 12.30
CA TRP A 235 -5.09 8.23 11.39
C TRP A 235 -5.85 7.71 10.19
N ARG A 236 -7.07 7.19 10.38
CA ARG A 236 -7.86 6.57 9.31
C ARG A 236 -8.39 7.59 8.30
N PHE A 237 -8.96 8.68 8.80
CA PHE A 237 -9.64 9.66 7.97
C PHE A 237 -8.84 10.97 7.80
N GLY A 238 -7.98 11.29 8.76
CA GLY A 238 -7.22 12.54 8.78
C GLY A 238 -8.11 13.75 9.06
N LYS A 239 -7.49 14.93 9.07
CA LYS A 239 -8.22 16.20 9.02
C LYS A 239 -8.63 16.44 7.59
N THR A 240 -9.94 16.53 7.33
CA THR A 240 -10.49 16.92 6.02
C THR A 240 -10.95 18.38 6.13
N PRO A 241 -10.11 19.38 5.79
CA PRO A 241 -10.52 20.78 5.77
C PRO A 241 -11.56 21.04 4.68
N GLN A 242 -12.31 22.15 4.80
CA GLN A 242 -13.09 22.66 3.68
C GLN A 242 -12.15 23.34 2.69
N PHE A 243 -12.29 23.04 1.42
CA PHE A 243 -11.47 23.60 0.35
C PHE A 243 -12.28 24.47 -0.60
N ASP A 244 -11.66 25.53 -1.11
CA ASP A 244 -12.26 26.47 -2.07
C ASP A 244 -12.16 25.95 -3.51
N PHE A 245 -11.15 25.14 -3.80
CA PHE A 245 -10.89 24.58 -5.12
C PHE A 245 -10.41 23.14 -5.02
N GLU A 246 -10.85 22.30 -5.94
CA GLU A 246 -10.38 20.92 -6.08
C GLU A 246 -10.12 20.57 -7.55
N THR A 247 -9.12 19.72 -7.77
CA THR A 247 -8.87 19.09 -9.06
C THR A 247 -8.41 17.66 -8.87
N ASP A 248 -8.77 16.77 -9.80
CA ASP A 248 -8.34 15.39 -9.82
C ASP A 248 -7.87 14.98 -11.22
N LYS A 249 -6.81 14.20 -11.27
CA LYS A 249 -6.25 13.65 -12.51
C LYS A 249 -5.41 12.41 -12.23
N ARG A 250 -5.40 11.49 -13.21
CA ARG A 250 -4.43 10.41 -13.25
C ARG A 250 -3.14 10.90 -13.89
N PHE A 251 -2.08 10.93 -13.09
CA PHE A 251 -0.72 11.24 -13.51
C PHE A 251 0.10 9.95 -13.71
N SER A 252 1.31 10.08 -14.24
CA SER A 252 2.24 8.95 -14.43
C SER A 252 2.59 8.26 -13.10
N PHE A 253 2.61 9.00 -11.99
CA PHE A 253 2.92 8.51 -10.65
C PHE A 253 1.69 7.97 -9.87
N GLY A 254 0.46 8.29 -10.28
CA GLY A 254 -0.76 7.80 -9.63
C GLY A 254 -2.01 8.64 -9.86
N ASP A 255 -3.17 8.13 -9.42
CA ASP A 255 -4.39 8.93 -9.34
C ASP A 255 -4.22 9.95 -8.23
N THR A 256 -4.40 11.24 -8.52
CA THR A 256 -4.08 12.32 -7.58
C THR A 256 -5.21 13.33 -7.50
N GLN A 257 -5.55 13.71 -6.29
CA GLN A 257 -6.55 14.73 -5.97
C GLN A 257 -5.82 15.86 -5.24
N ILE A 258 -6.01 17.08 -5.70
CA ILE A 258 -5.37 18.27 -5.14
C ILE A 258 -6.47 19.25 -4.71
N TYR A 259 -6.37 19.72 -3.49
CA TYR A 259 -7.32 20.63 -2.85
C TYR A 259 -6.62 21.89 -2.39
N PHE A 260 -7.23 23.04 -2.60
CA PHE A 260 -6.71 24.35 -2.16
C PHE A 260 -7.68 25.07 -1.28
N ASN A 261 -7.17 25.64 -0.20
CA ASN A 261 -7.80 26.69 0.57
C ASN A 261 -7.17 28.03 0.14
N LEU A 262 -8.01 28.93 -0.37
CA LEU A 262 -7.57 30.19 -0.98
C LEU A 262 -7.94 31.37 -0.06
N ARG A 263 -7.03 32.33 0.06
CA ARG A 263 -7.31 33.61 0.70
C ARG A 263 -6.56 34.73 -0.02
N ASP A 264 -7.30 35.77 -0.41
CA ASP A 264 -6.76 36.89 -1.16
C ASP A 264 -5.98 36.48 -2.44
N GLY A 265 -6.47 35.44 -3.14
CA GLY A 265 -5.85 34.90 -4.35
C GLY A 265 -4.52 34.16 -4.12
N VAL A 266 -4.23 33.79 -2.87
CA VAL A 266 -3.05 33.02 -2.45
C VAL A 266 -3.48 31.66 -1.91
N ILE A 267 -2.80 30.60 -2.30
CA ILE A 267 -2.97 29.25 -1.76
C ILE A 267 -2.46 29.23 -0.33
N ARG A 268 -3.35 29.17 0.65
CA ARG A 268 -2.99 29.13 2.09
C ARG A 268 -2.75 27.73 2.60
N GLU A 269 -3.44 26.77 2.03
CA GLU A 269 -3.31 25.37 2.36
C GLU A 269 -3.48 24.53 1.08
N THR A 270 -2.64 23.53 0.92
CA THR A 270 -2.75 22.53 -0.12
C THR A 270 -2.89 21.17 0.54
N LYS A 271 -3.83 20.35 0.08
CA LYS A 271 -3.93 18.96 0.48
C LYS A 271 -3.92 18.06 -0.74
N VAL A 272 -3.02 17.06 -0.73
CA VAL A 272 -2.85 16.13 -1.84
C VAL A 272 -3.11 14.70 -1.36
N TYR A 273 -4.01 14.02 -2.06
CA TYR A 273 -4.26 12.59 -1.90
C TYR A 273 -3.85 11.85 -3.17
N SER A 274 -3.16 10.73 -3.03
CA SER A 274 -2.73 9.93 -4.17
C SER A 274 -2.54 8.46 -3.82
N ASP A 275 -2.68 7.59 -4.81
CA ASP A 275 -2.28 6.19 -4.76
C ASP A 275 -0.83 5.97 -5.22
N CYS A 276 -0.02 7.04 -5.26
CA CYS A 276 1.40 6.95 -5.59
C CYS A 276 2.15 6.06 -4.59
N LEU A 277 3.21 5.40 -5.08
CA LEU A 277 4.05 4.54 -4.23
C LEU A 277 5.01 5.35 -3.35
N ASP A 278 5.45 6.51 -3.83
CA ASP A 278 6.27 7.44 -3.05
C ASP A 278 5.39 8.20 -2.05
N THR A 279 5.57 7.91 -0.77
CA THR A 279 4.77 8.51 0.30
C THR A 279 5.12 9.97 0.59
N GLU A 280 6.29 10.45 0.16
CA GLU A 280 6.75 11.82 0.40
C GLU A 280 6.34 12.77 -0.72
N LEU A 281 6.02 12.23 -1.90
CA LEU A 281 5.66 13.03 -3.08
C LEU A 281 4.46 13.95 -2.83
N THR A 282 3.43 13.47 -2.13
CA THR A 282 2.25 14.30 -1.83
C THR A 282 2.61 15.48 -0.93
N THR A 283 3.48 15.27 0.05
CA THR A 283 3.98 16.33 0.93
C THR A 283 4.86 17.34 0.15
N GLU A 284 5.67 16.85 -0.78
CA GLU A 284 6.48 17.73 -1.64
C GLU A 284 5.60 18.63 -2.51
N ILE A 285 4.52 18.08 -3.11
CA ILE A 285 3.55 18.86 -3.89
C ILE A 285 2.83 19.89 -3.00
N GLU A 286 2.36 19.49 -1.81
CA GLU A 286 1.72 20.37 -0.84
C GLU A 286 2.63 21.56 -0.48
N ASN A 287 3.88 21.28 -0.15
CA ASN A 287 4.87 22.30 0.20
C ASN A 287 5.22 23.23 -0.98
N ALA A 288 5.32 22.68 -2.19
CA ALA A 288 5.62 23.48 -3.38
C ALA A 288 4.51 24.48 -3.70
N LEU A 289 3.24 24.08 -3.59
CA LEU A 289 2.09 24.88 -3.99
C LEU A 289 1.61 25.85 -2.91
N THR A 290 1.79 25.54 -1.63
CA THR A 290 1.37 26.39 -0.53
C THR A 290 2.16 27.70 -0.52
N GLY A 291 1.45 28.83 -0.46
CA GLY A 291 2.01 30.17 -0.50
C GLY A 291 2.10 30.78 -1.91
N ALA A 292 1.89 29.99 -2.98
CA ALA A 292 1.84 30.52 -4.33
C ALA A 292 0.54 31.31 -4.57
N ARG A 293 0.60 32.32 -5.46
CA ARG A 293 -0.63 32.93 -5.99
C ARG A 293 -1.35 31.92 -6.88
N PHE A 294 -2.68 31.88 -6.77
CA PHE A 294 -3.53 30.98 -7.55
C PHE A 294 -3.67 31.48 -9.01
N ARG A 295 -2.57 31.37 -9.76
CA ARG A 295 -2.44 31.74 -11.18
C ARG A 295 -1.48 30.76 -11.84
N LYS A 296 -1.71 30.47 -13.14
CA LYS A 296 -0.95 29.47 -13.91
C LYS A 296 0.57 29.66 -13.84
N GLU A 297 1.04 30.89 -14.04
CA GLU A 297 2.47 31.20 -14.06
C GLU A 297 3.13 31.01 -12.68
N GLU A 298 2.44 31.42 -11.62
CA GLU A 298 2.93 31.30 -10.24
C GLU A 298 2.94 29.85 -9.79
N ILE A 299 1.89 29.09 -10.10
CA ILE A 299 1.81 27.65 -9.82
C ILE A 299 2.92 26.91 -10.57
N LYS A 300 3.15 27.22 -11.86
CA LYS A 300 4.25 26.64 -12.64
C LYS A 300 5.61 26.96 -12.04
N ALA A 301 5.82 28.22 -11.63
CA ALA A 301 7.06 28.65 -10.97
C ALA A 301 7.25 27.96 -9.60
N ALA A 302 6.18 27.70 -8.87
CA ALA A 302 6.22 27.00 -7.60
C ALA A 302 6.61 25.51 -7.79
N LEU A 303 5.96 24.83 -8.73
CA LEU A 303 6.24 23.43 -9.07
C LEU A 303 7.65 23.20 -9.62
N SER A 304 8.24 24.17 -10.32
CA SER A 304 9.62 24.05 -10.83
C SER A 304 10.69 23.87 -9.76
N LYS A 305 10.35 24.08 -8.47
CA LYS A 305 11.24 23.87 -7.32
C LYS A 305 11.22 22.43 -6.78
N MET A 306 10.34 21.58 -7.31
CA MET A 306 10.27 20.16 -6.93
C MET A 306 11.54 19.42 -7.37
N LYS A 307 11.89 18.36 -6.65
CA LYS A 307 13.07 17.53 -6.95
C LYS A 307 12.93 16.82 -8.28
N ASP A 308 11.77 16.20 -8.53
CA ASP A 308 11.47 15.50 -9.78
C ASP A 308 10.87 16.47 -10.79
N GLN A 309 11.70 16.88 -11.78
CA GLN A 309 11.31 17.82 -12.81
C GLN A 309 10.30 17.25 -13.82
N SER A 310 10.24 15.92 -13.97
CA SER A 310 9.27 15.25 -14.85
C SER A 310 7.87 15.35 -14.26
N ILE A 311 7.75 15.05 -12.96
CA ILE A 311 6.49 15.18 -12.21
C ILE A 311 6.06 16.65 -12.13
N ALA A 312 6.99 17.56 -11.86
CA ALA A 312 6.73 18.99 -11.85
C ALA A 312 6.15 19.50 -13.18
N ALA A 313 6.70 19.05 -14.30
CA ALA A 313 6.23 19.42 -15.63
C ALA A 313 4.82 18.87 -15.91
N GLU A 314 4.55 17.62 -15.54
CA GLU A 314 3.24 16.97 -15.72
C GLU A 314 2.14 17.67 -14.90
N LEU A 315 2.45 18.06 -13.66
CA LEU A 315 1.56 18.85 -12.81
C LEU A 315 1.32 20.25 -13.39
N ALA A 316 2.38 20.94 -13.82
CA ALA A 316 2.29 22.27 -14.40
C ALA A 316 1.44 22.28 -15.67
N GLU A 317 1.60 21.28 -16.53
CA GLU A 317 0.76 21.10 -17.74
C GLU A 317 -0.71 20.97 -17.34
N HIS A 318 -1.02 20.15 -16.33
CA HIS A 318 -2.39 19.99 -15.85
C HIS A 318 -2.99 21.33 -15.40
N PHE A 319 -2.28 22.10 -14.57
CA PHE A 319 -2.77 23.41 -14.11
C PHE A 319 -2.89 24.44 -15.24
N CYS A 320 -2.08 24.35 -16.27
CA CYS A 320 -2.21 25.21 -17.46
C CYS A 320 -3.52 24.98 -18.24
N LEU A 321 -4.09 23.76 -18.16
CA LEU A 321 -5.35 23.38 -18.82
C LEU A 321 -6.59 23.78 -18.03
N LEU A 322 -6.45 24.10 -16.74
CA LEU A 322 -7.56 24.51 -15.89
C LEU A 322 -7.90 25.99 -16.14
N ASP A 323 -9.14 26.33 -15.84
CA ASP A 323 -9.62 27.72 -15.94
C ASP A 323 -9.40 28.45 -14.61
N ILE A 324 -8.14 28.88 -14.36
CA ILE A 324 -7.66 29.51 -13.11
C ILE A 324 -6.79 30.74 -13.40
#